data_bd31ce5bfb127d3528e1890a0f3f916e
#
_entry.id   bd31ce5bfb127d3528e1890a0f3f916e
#
_cell.length_a   1.000
_cell.length_b   1.000
_cell.length_c   1.000
_cell.angle_alpha   90.00
_cell.angle_beta   90.00
_cell.angle_gamma   90.00
#
_symmetry.space_group_name_H-M   'P 1'
#
loop_
_entity.id
_entity.type
_entity.pdbx_description
1 polymer ?
#
loop_
_entity_poly.entity_id
_entity_poly.type
_entity_poly.pdbx_seq_one_letter_code
_entity_poly.pdbx_strand_id
1 'polypeptide(L)'
;MKKAVKIKKLNARATVPTYGSSSAAGADLYACLGSSVRIKPSETAMIPTGLALEIPDGYVGLIYARSGLACREGLAPANKVGVIDSDYRGEISVGLVNLSGEDYTIRPGDRIAQLMVVPVVRPE
;
A
#
# COMPACT_ATOMS: atom_id res chain seq x y z
N MET A 1 9.52 -20.11 -4.67
CA MET A 1 10.28 -19.30 -5.67
C MET A 1 10.44 -17.90 -5.10
N LYS A 2 11.64 -17.32 -5.20
CA LYS A 2 11.89 -15.97 -4.76
C LYS A 2 12.27 -15.07 -5.94
N LYS A 3 11.73 -13.86 -5.97
CA LYS A 3 12.07 -12.84 -6.94
C LYS A 3 12.43 -11.56 -6.21
N ALA A 4 13.49 -10.89 -6.67
CA ALA A 4 13.87 -9.60 -6.12
C ALA A 4 13.03 -8.50 -6.75
N VAL A 5 12.52 -7.61 -5.92
CA VAL A 5 11.88 -6.36 -6.32
C VAL A 5 12.78 -5.24 -5.82
N LYS A 6 13.26 -4.41 -6.73
CA LYS A 6 14.08 -3.26 -6.36
C LYS A 6 13.20 -2.16 -5.84
N ILE A 7 13.63 -1.53 -4.75
CA ILE A 7 12.88 -0.47 -4.09
C ILE A 7 13.76 0.77 -3.98
N LYS A 8 13.19 1.92 -4.35
CA LYS A 8 13.85 3.21 -4.16
C LYS A 8 13.08 4.02 -3.14
N LYS A 9 13.75 4.47 -2.08
CA LYS A 9 13.18 5.44 -1.16
C LYS A 9 13.24 6.83 -1.80
N LEU A 10 12.07 7.45 -1.95
CA LEU A 10 11.94 8.81 -2.46
C LEU A 10 11.96 9.84 -1.36
N ASN A 11 11.87 9.38 -0.10
CA ASN A 11 11.85 10.23 1.09
C ASN A 11 12.59 9.50 2.20
N ALA A 12 13.36 10.23 2.99
CA ALA A 12 14.13 9.65 4.11
C ALA A 12 13.23 9.00 5.17
N ARG A 13 11.96 9.43 5.27
CA ARG A 13 10.98 8.84 6.20
C ARG A 13 10.33 7.57 5.69
N ALA A 14 10.59 7.18 4.43
CA ALA A 14 9.98 5.99 3.85
C ALA A 14 10.47 4.72 4.57
N THR A 15 9.56 3.77 4.74
CA THR A 15 9.85 2.47 5.33
C THR A 15 9.71 1.41 4.26
N VAL A 16 10.74 0.57 4.11
CA VAL A 16 10.68 -0.58 3.19
C VAL A 16 9.59 -1.53 3.69
N PRO A 17 8.76 -2.09 2.79
CA PRO A 17 7.71 -3.02 3.20
C PRO A 17 8.27 -4.20 3.99
N THR A 18 7.52 -4.65 4.99
CA THR A 18 7.93 -5.74 5.87
C THR A 18 6.86 -6.82 5.94
N TYR A 19 7.30 -8.06 6.13
CA TYR A 19 6.38 -9.17 6.38
C TYR A 19 6.14 -9.31 7.87
N GLY A 20 4.86 -9.44 8.27
CA GLY A 20 4.49 -9.61 9.67
C GLY A 20 4.86 -10.98 10.23
N SER A 21 5.08 -11.97 9.37
CA SER A 21 5.52 -13.33 9.76
C SER A 21 6.29 -13.95 8.61
N SER A 22 6.96 -15.08 8.88
CA SER A 22 7.73 -15.81 7.86
C SER A 22 6.86 -16.39 6.73
N SER A 23 5.56 -16.52 6.95
CA SER A 23 4.61 -17.07 5.98
C SER A 23 3.62 -16.03 5.46
N ALA A 24 3.76 -14.76 5.84
CA ALA A 24 2.87 -13.72 5.35
C ALA A 24 3.01 -13.57 3.83
N ALA A 25 1.87 -13.52 3.14
CA ALA A 25 1.85 -13.36 1.69
C ALA A 25 2.00 -11.89 1.29
N GLY A 26 1.45 -10.99 2.07
CA GLY A 26 1.50 -9.54 1.84
C GLY A 26 2.54 -8.86 2.72
N ALA A 27 3.28 -7.94 2.12
CA ALA A 27 4.21 -7.07 2.85
C ALA A 27 3.49 -5.79 3.25
N ASP A 28 3.65 -5.36 4.50
CA ASP A 28 2.99 -4.14 4.99
C ASP A 28 3.58 -2.89 4.34
N LEU A 29 2.70 -2.00 3.91
CA LEU A 29 3.03 -0.66 3.43
C LEU A 29 2.77 0.36 4.54
N TYR A 30 3.67 1.32 4.68
CA TYR A 30 3.67 2.28 5.77
C TYR A 30 3.42 3.70 5.26
N ALA A 31 2.64 4.47 6.01
CA ALA A 31 2.40 5.87 5.70
C ALA A 31 3.68 6.68 5.83
N CYS A 32 4.09 7.35 4.76
CA CYS A 32 5.25 8.26 4.75
C CYS A 32 4.73 9.68 4.85
N LEU A 33 4.54 10.15 6.08
CA LEU A 33 3.92 11.45 6.36
C LEU A 33 4.83 12.27 7.26
N GLY A 34 4.83 13.58 7.07
CA GLY A 34 5.47 14.53 7.99
C GLY A 34 4.58 14.87 9.18
N SER A 35 3.27 14.72 9.03
CA SER A 35 2.28 14.95 10.10
C SER A 35 1.07 14.06 9.85
N SER A 36 0.24 13.88 10.88
CA SER A 36 -0.95 13.04 10.81
C SER A 36 -1.98 13.61 9.82
N VAL A 37 -2.75 12.72 9.21
CA VAL A 37 -3.83 13.04 8.28
C VAL A 37 -5.13 12.51 8.85
N ARG A 38 -6.12 13.40 9.03
CA ARG A 38 -7.46 13.02 9.48
C ARG A 38 -8.35 12.79 8.27
N ILE A 39 -9.02 11.65 8.23
CA ILE A 39 -9.94 11.27 7.16
C ILE A 39 -11.34 11.21 7.75
N LYS A 40 -12.22 12.08 7.29
CA LYS A 40 -13.61 12.11 7.73
C LYS A 40 -14.41 10.97 7.09
N PRO A 41 -15.58 10.62 7.67
CA PRO A 41 -16.45 9.62 7.05
C PRO A 41 -16.73 9.92 5.57
N SER A 42 -16.64 8.90 4.74
CA SER A 42 -16.84 8.93 3.28
C SER A 42 -15.78 9.68 2.49
N GLU A 43 -14.77 10.25 3.15
CA GLU A 43 -13.65 10.90 2.46
C GLU A 43 -12.60 9.89 2.04
N THR A 44 -11.88 10.22 0.97
CA THR A 44 -10.68 9.50 0.52
C THR A 44 -9.48 10.43 0.64
N ALA A 45 -8.40 9.93 1.21
CA ALA A 45 -7.13 10.64 1.26
C ALA A 45 -6.04 9.81 0.59
N MET A 46 -5.21 10.45 -0.22
CA MET A 46 -4.05 9.79 -0.83
C MET A 46 -2.91 9.80 0.18
N ILE A 47 -2.50 8.61 0.61
CA ILE A 47 -1.43 8.45 1.60
C ILE A 47 -0.18 7.96 0.88
N PRO A 48 0.89 8.76 0.84
CA PRO A 48 2.13 8.35 0.18
C PRO A 48 2.88 7.31 1.01
N THR A 49 3.61 6.42 0.33
CA THR A 49 4.53 5.49 0.96
C THR A 49 5.98 5.97 0.89
N GLY A 50 6.28 6.95 0.06
CA GLY A 50 7.63 7.42 -0.18
C GLY A 50 8.50 6.43 -0.96
N LEU A 51 7.89 5.45 -1.62
CA LEU A 51 8.59 4.37 -2.30
C LEU A 51 8.26 4.35 -3.80
N ALA A 52 9.26 4.02 -4.60
CA ALA A 52 9.08 3.59 -5.99
C ALA A 52 9.59 2.16 -6.13
N LEU A 53 8.93 1.37 -6.94
CA LEU A 53 9.24 -0.05 -7.12
C LEU A 53 9.65 -0.33 -8.55
N GLU A 54 10.53 -1.32 -8.72
CA GLU A 54 10.81 -1.94 -10.00
C GLU A 54 10.33 -3.38 -9.93
N ILE A 55 9.09 -3.60 -10.36
CA ILE A 55 8.49 -4.94 -10.40
C ILE A 55 9.02 -5.65 -11.63
N PRO A 56 9.49 -6.90 -11.49
CA PRO A 56 10.01 -7.64 -12.64
C PRO A 56 8.96 -7.83 -13.74
N ASP A 57 9.41 -7.83 -14.98
CA ASP A 57 8.54 -8.13 -16.11
C ASP A 57 7.88 -9.51 -15.92
N GLY A 58 6.62 -9.64 -16.32
CA GLY A 58 5.83 -10.85 -16.08
C GLY A 58 5.18 -10.92 -14.70
N TYR A 59 5.33 -9.88 -13.88
CA TYR A 59 4.74 -9.79 -12.55
C TYR A 59 3.93 -8.51 -12.42
N VAL A 60 3.06 -8.48 -11.43
CA VAL A 60 2.25 -7.32 -11.09
C VAL A 60 2.27 -7.11 -9.58
N GLY A 61 2.28 -5.86 -9.15
CA GLY A 61 2.09 -5.51 -7.74
C GLY A 61 0.61 -5.29 -7.46
N LEU A 62 0.11 -5.92 -6.40
CA LEU A 62 -1.28 -5.78 -5.97
C LEU A 62 -1.30 -5.21 -4.57
N ILE A 63 -2.05 -4.13 -4.38
CA ILE A 63 -2.21 -3.49 -3.08
C ILE A 63 -3.60 -3.79 -2.55
N TYR A 64 -3.64 -4.46 -1.40
CA TYR A 64 -4.86 -4.88 -0.72
C TYR A 64 -5.02 -4.15 0.61
N ALA A 65 -6.24 -4.16 1.12
CA ALA A 65 -6.53 -3.72 2.46
C ALA A 65 -5.84 -4.61 3.50
N ARG A 66 -5.54 -4.05 4.66
CA ARG A 66 -5.20 -4.83 5.85
C ARG A 66 -6.49 -5.18 6.57
N SER A 67 -6.65 -6.46 6.95
CA SER A 67 -7.92 -6.94 7.50
C SER A 67 -8.36 -6.19 8.76
N GLY A 68 -7.46 -5.94 9.71
CA GLY A 68 -7.79 -5.24 10.94
C GLY A 68 -8.21 -3.79 10.70
N LEU A 69 -7.47 -3.07 9.86
CA LEU A 69 -7.79 -1.69 9.55
C LEU A 69 -9.11 -1.57 8.77
N ALA A 70 -9.34 -2.46 7.82
CA ALA A 70 -10.57 -2.47 7.02
C ALA A 70 -11.79 -2.93 7.82
N CYS A 71 -11.67 -4.05 8.52
CA CYS A 71 -12.83 -4.71 9.14
C CYS A 71 -13.21 -4.08 10.49
N ARG A 72 -12.24 -3.56 11.24
CA ARG A 72 -12.53 -2.93 12.54
C ARG A 72 -12.66 -1.43 12.46
N GLU A 73 -11.82 -0.78 11.65
CA GLU A 73 -11.77 0.69 11.60
C GLU A 73 -12.44 1.28 10.35
N GLY A 74 -12.74 0.45 9.35
CA GLY A 74 -13.44 0.89 8.15
C GLY A 74 -12.56 1.62 7.13
N LEU A 75 -11.24 1.52 7.24
CA LEU A 75 -10.29 2.13 6.30
C LEU A 75 -9.76 1.08 5.32
N ALA A 76 -9.94 1.35 4.03
CA ALA A 76 -9.51 0.44 2.98
C ALA A 76 -9.12 1.23 1.72
N PRO A 77 -8.34 0.63 0.81
CA PRO A 77 -8.08 1.28 -0.48
C PRO A 77 -9.37 1.54 -1.24
N ALA A 78 -9.52 2.78 -1.69
CA ALA A 78 -10.74 3.23 -2.39
C ALA A 78 -10.97 2.50 -3.71
N ASN A 79 -9.89 2.07 -4.37
CA ASN A 79 -9.95 1.31 -5.62
C ASN A 79 -10.09 -0.20 -5.40
N LYS A 80 -10.32 -0.66 -4.17
CA LYS A 80 -10.45 -2.07 -3.78
C LYS A 80 -9.11 -2.81 -3.87
N VAL A 81 -8.53 -2.88 -5.06
CA VAL A 81 -7.21 -3.46 -5.31
C VAL A 81 -6.42 -2.46 -6.17
N GLY A 82 -5.28 -2.03 -5.67
CA GLY A 82 -4.35 -1.24 -6.47
C GLY A 82 -3.55 -2.15 -7.38
N VAL A 83 -3.41 -1.80 -8.64
CA VAL A 83 -2.63 -2.57 -9.61
C VAL A 83 -1.42 -1.75 -10.02
N ILE A 84 -0.22 -2.29 -9.74
CA ILE A 84 1.05 -1.63 -10.07
C ILE A 84 1.68 -2.40 -11.22
N ASP A 85 1.73 -1.78 -12.39
CA ASP A 85 2.33 -2.35 -13.58
C ASP A 85 3.85 -2.48 -13.42
N SER A 86 4.45 -3.44 -14.12
CA SER A 86 5.89 -3.67 -14.05
C SER A 86 6.71 -2.49 -14.57
N ASP A 87 6.15 -1.66 -15.44
CA ASP A 87 6.81 -0.46 -15.97
C ASP A 87 6.53 0.82 -15.17
N TYR A 88 5.75 0.75 -14.11
CA TYR A 88 5.46 1.92 -13.28
C TYR A 88 6.67 2.24 -12.39
N ARG A 89 7.16 3.46 -12.45
CA ARG A 89 8.32 3.94 -11.67
C ARG A 89 7.99 5.11 -10.76
N GLY A 90 6.73 5.52 -10.72
CA GLY A 90 6.29 6.59 -9.86
C GLY A 90 6.17 6.17 -8.39
N GLU A 91 5.87 7.14 -7.56
CA GLU A 91 5.63 6.88 -6.14
C GLU A 91 4.39 6.02 -5.94
N ILE A 92 4.48 5.06 -5.03
CA ILE A 92 3.34 4.27 -4.58
C ILE A 92 2.58 5.07 -3.53
N SER A 93 1.34 5.37 -3.82
CA SER A 93 0.43 6.03 -2.87
C SER A 93 -0.83 5.20 -2.75
N VAL A 94 -1.41 5.18 -1.55
CA VAL A 94 -2.63 4.42 -1.27
C VAL A 94 -3.76 5.41 -1.00
N GLY A 95 -4.79 5.37 -1.82
CA GLY A 95 -6.01 6.15 -1.58
C GLY A 95 -6.88 5.43 -0.55
N LEU A 96 -6.89 5.89 0.70
CA LEU A 96 -7.69 5.29 1.75
C LEU A 96 -9.03 6.00 1.86
N VAL A 97 -10.11 5.23 1.80
CA VAL A 97 -11.46 5.73 2.06
C VAL A 97 -11.89 5.33 3.47
N ASN A 98 -12.53 6.27 4.16
CA ASN A 98 -13.10 6.01 5.48
C ASN A 98 -14.57 5.62 5.34
N LEU A 99 -14.87 4.33 5.49
CA LEU A 99 -16.23 3.79 5.40
C LEU A 99 -16.93 3.72 6.77
N SER A 100 -16.28 4.21 7.84
CA SER A 100 -16.88 4.26 9.17
C SER A 100 -17.69 5.55 9.35
N GLY A 101 -18.39 5.65 10.47
CA GLY A 101 -19.15 6.85 10.85
C GLY A 101 -18.35 7.85 11.68
N GLU A 102 -17.06 7.64 11.88
CA GLU A 102 -16.20 8.48 12.72
C GLU A 102 -14.95 8.88 11.97
N ASP A 103 -14.38 10.03 12.34
CA ASP A 103 -13.08 10.45 11.82
C ASP A 103 -12.01 9.43 12.16
N TYR A 104 -11.07 9.22 11.26
CA TYR A 104 -9.89 8.38 11.50
C TYR A 104 -8.63 9.15 11.22
N THR A 105 -7.63 9.01 12.10
CA THR A 105 -6.34 9.69 11.94
C THR A 105 -5.27 8.69 11.55
N ILE A 106 -4.66 8.91 10.39
CA ILE A 106 -3.46 8.18 9.95
C ILE A 106 -2.25 8.94 10.47
N ARG A 107 -1.40 8.25 11.22
CA ARG A 107 -0.16 8.81 11.76
C ARG A 107 1.03 8.44 10.90
N PRO A 108 2.10 9.23 10.92
CA PRO A 108 3.35 8.84 10.27
C PRO A 108 3.79 7.45 10.72
N GLY A 109 4.13 6.59 9.77
CA GLY A 109 4.58 5.22 10.05
C GLY A 109 3.48 4.20 10.28
N ASP A 110 2.20 4.59 10.19
CA ASP A 110 1.10 3.61 10.30
C ASP A 110 1.12 2.65 9.12
N ARG A 111 0.80 1.38 9.40
CA ARG A 111 0.59 0.37 8.36
C ARG A 111 -0.78 0.58 7.75
N ILE A 112 -0.83 0.86 6.46
CA ILE A 112 -2.05 1.32 5.78
C ILE A 112 -2.61 0.34 4.76
N ALA A 113 -1.79 -0.58 4.28
CA ALA A 113 -2.17 -1.54 3.24
C ALA A 113 -1.14 -2.66 3.19
N GLN A 114 -1.33 -3.62 2.31
CA GLN A 114 -0.35 -4.67 2.08
C GLN A 114 -0.13 -4.88 0.59
N LEU A 115 1.10 -5.22 0.24
CA LEU A 115 1.55 -5.42 -1.14
C LEU A 115 1.85 -6.90 -1.37
N MET A 116 1.32 -7.44 -2.47
CA MET A 116 1.70 -8.74 -2.99
C MET A 116 2.26 -8.57 -4.39
N VAL A 117 3.30 -9.32 -4.73
CA VAL A 117 3.82 -9.36 -6.09
C VAL A 117 3.58 -10.77 -6.63
N VAL A 118 2.83 -10.87 -7.73
CA VAL A 118 2.38 -12.15 -8.27
C VAL A 118 2.65 -12.22 -9.77
N PRO A 119 2.82 -13.42 -10.33
CA PRO A 119 2.90 -13.59 -11.79
C PRO A 119 1.62 -13.14 -12.46
N VAL A 120 1.74 -12.58 -13.66
CA VAL A 120 0.58 -12.14 -14.43
C VAL A 120 0.73 -12.58 -15.88
N VAL A 121 -0.37 -13.05 -16.47
CA VAL A 121 -0.44 -13.40 -17.88
C VAL A 121 -1.15 -12.27 -18.62
N ARG A 122 -0.54 -11.81 -19.70
CA ARG A 122 -1.16 -10.83 -20.59
C ARG A 122 -1.70 -11.58 -21.81
N PRO A 123 -3.03 -11.71 -21.96
CA PRO A 123 -3.60 -12.41 -23.10
C PRO A 123 -3.39 -11.62 -24.41
N GLU A 124 -3.29 -12.36 -25.49
CA GLU A 124 -3.27 -11.78 -26.83
C GLU A 124 -4.68 -11.43 -27.30
#